data_f4fd3eb350e328b43b1bf5ecb995e4be
#
_entry.id   f4fd3eb350e328b43b1bf5ecb995e4be
#
_cell.length_a   1.000
_cell.length_b   1.000
_cell.length_c   1.000
_cell.angle_alpha   90.00
_cell.angle_beta   90.00
_cell.angle_gamma   90.00
#
_symmetry.space_group_name_H-M   'P 1'
#
loop_
_entity.id
_entity.type
_entity.pdbx_description
1 polymer ?
#
loop_
_entity_poly.entity_id
_entity_poly.type
_entity_poly.pdbx_seq_one_letter_code
_entity_poly.pdbx_strand_id
1 'polypeptide(L)'
;MTSASCLALLEQAIDAAEHLGLDVADGRSILATARARLGLGGSAYVLAIVGGTGVGKSTLLNALAKESVSEAGARRPTTNEPIAWISRDSREEARPLLEWLGVHEVYEHDRPAFRNVAVLDLPDIDSTSHDHRAKVDELLPRVDAVVWVTDPEKYRDAVLHRGYTSQWSTRVPRQLVVLNKSDRIGGDAASVREHLAASLREDGSPGVPVAVASAREGDVGEVRDWIADGVEAKRVISTRIAAEARSGARELATRAGVREQAQALVSEERRSRAFADVAREAFAIVDLVGLERQAVAATRLAARPRGAGPFGHLTAFIYRASGRDRVAADPQGYLLHWRERGTLARAAEPIRGLVREILPAVPPEARTRVASATEASEIDGRIARAIDAAIATGTTDLRPPSPWLWTLIGTLQYIVTAGLVFTGLWLATVFLIHPPVGSVDVPLLGPVPTPLVMLSALLLAGYVLARVLGFDAGRRGRAWADRIRRNLSRELERRLGDVFAPLAAIDAARARLFTAARDIEKECRGDE
;
A
#
# COMPACT_ATOMS: atom_id res chain seq x y z
N MET A 1 14.26 5.33 -23.80
CA MET A 1 13.84 5.60 -22.42
C MET A 1 14.97 6.12 -21.57
N THR A 2 14.65 6.78 -20.51
CA THR A 2 15.54 7.61 -19.71
C THR A 2 16.24 6.79 -18.62
N SER A 3 17.48 7.14 -18.28
CA SER A 3 18.23 6.49 -17.19
C SER A 3 17.50 6.64 -15.84
N ALA A 4 16.71 7.70 -15.67
CA ALA A 4 15.91 7.93 -14.48
C ALA A 4 14.81 6.86 -14.31
N SER A 5 14.14 6.47 -15.39
CA SER A 5 13.16 5.38 -15.38
C SER A 5 13.79 4.03 -15.01
N CYS A 6 14.99 3.74 -15.54
CA CYS A 6 15.73 2.53 -15.18
C CYS A 6 16.08 2.49 -13.69
N LEU A 7 16.44 3.63 -13.10
CA LEU A 7 16.73 3.71 -11.67
C LEU A 7 15.48 3.58 -10.80
N ALA A 8 14.34 4.14 -11.24
CA ALA A 8 13.07 3.96 -10.55
C ALA A 8 12.62 2.48 -10.54
N LEU A 9 12.79 1.78 -11.65
CA LEU A 9 12.52 0.35 -11.74
C LEU A 9 13.49 -0.47 -10.88
N LEU A 10 14.78 -0.11 -10.83
CA LEU A 10 15.74 -0.76 -9.93
C LEU A 10 15.38 -0.56 -8.48
N GLU A 11 14.94 0.63 -8.09
CA GLU A 11 14.46 0.91 -6.73
C GLU A 11 13.25 0.04 -6.38
N GLN A 12 12.28 -0.10 -7.27
CA GLN A 12 11.14 -1.02 -7.08
C GLN A 12 11.59 -2.47 -6.94
N ALA A 13 12.60 -2.90 -7.71
CA ALA A 13 13.18 -4.24 -7.58
C ALA A 13 13.86 -4.44 -6.22
N ILE A 14 14.62 -3.45 -5.75
CA ILE A 14 15.28 -3.45 -4.44
C ILE A 14 14.24 -3.54 -3.32
N ASP A 15 13.20 -2.69 -3.35
CA ASP A 15 12.14 -2.69 -2.35
C ASP A 15 11.41 -4.04 -2.30
N ALA A 16 11.11 -4.61 -3.45
CA ALA A 16 10.47 -5.92 -3.53
C ALA A 16 11.39 -7.04 -2.99
N ALA A 17 12.69 -7.00 -3.29
CA ALA A 17 13.68 -7.95 -2.79
C ALA A 17 13.86 -7.84 -1.26
N GLU A 18 13.85 -6.63 -0.71
CA GLU A 18 13.92 -6.40 0.73
C GLU A 18 12.69 -6.96 1.47
N HIS A 19 11.50 -6.83 0.88
CA HIS A 19 10.29 -7.47 1.41
C HIS A 19 10.38 -9.01 1.44
N LEU A 20 11.19 -9.59 0.56
CA LEU A 20 11.49 -11.02 0.56
C LEU A 20 12.58 -11.40 1.57
N GLY A 21 13.24 -10.43 2.19
CA GLY A 21 14.36 -10.65 3.13
C GLY A 21 15.70 -10.92 2.45
N LEU A 22 15.83 -10.57 1.16
CA LEU A 22 17.09 -10.66 0.44
C LEU A 22 18.05 -9.55 0.87
N ASP A 23 19.35 -9.83 0.83
CA ASP A 23 20.35 -8.77 0.95
C ASP A 23 20.31 -7.89 -0.30
N VAL A 24 20.14 -6.60 -0.10
CA VAL A 24 20.00 -5.58 -1.16
C VAL A 24 21.16 -4.56 -1.14
N ALA A 25 22.22 -4.80 -0.38
CA ALA A 25 23.32 -3.85 -0.22
C ALA A 25 23.96 -3.47 -1.56
N ASP A 26 24.22 -4.43 -2.42
CA ASP A 26 24.81 -4.22 -3.76
C ASP A 26 23.85 -3.42 -4.66
N GLY A 27 22.56 -3.77 -4.67
CA GLY A 27 21.54 -3.03 -5.42
C GLY A 27 21.44 -1.56 -4.98
N ARG A 28 21.45 -1.31 -3.68
CA ARG A 28 21.45 0.06 -3.11
C ARG A 28 22.73 0.82 -3.45
N SER A 29 23.88 0.16 -3.43
CA SER A 29 25.16 0.77 -3.83
C SER A 29 25.15 1.17 -5.31
N ILE A 30 24.65 0.30 -6.20
CA ILE A 30 24.46 0.62 -7.62
C ILE A 30 23.55 1.83 -7.77
N LEU A 31 22.41 1.85 -7.11
CA LEU A 31 21.42 2.93 -7.16
C LEU A 31 22.02 4.27 -6.68
N ALA A 32 22.71 4.27 -5.55
CA ALA A 32 23.34 5.47 -4.98
C ALA A 32 24.44 6.01 -5.91
N THR A 33 25.30 5.14 -6.43
CA THR A 33 26.37 5.52 -7.36
C THR A 33 25.81 6.07 -8.66
N ALA A 34 24.77 5.43 -9.20
CA ALA A 34 24.11 5.88 -10.42
C ALA A 34 23.45 7.24 -10.25
N ARG A 35 22.74 7.47 -9.14
CA ARG A 35 22.13 8.77 -8.80
C ARG A 35 23.19 9.87 -8.67
N ALA A 36 24.31 9.57 -8.01
CA ALA A 36 25.40 10.53 -7.89
C ALA A 36 26.01 10.91 -9.23
N ARG A 37 26.14 9.95 -10.17
CA ARG A 37 26.72 10.18 -11.51
C ARG A 37 25.77 10.89 -12.48
N LEU A 38 24.46 10.65 -12.39
CA LEU A 38 23.47 11.29 -13.26
C LEU A 38 23.13 12.71 -12.81
N GLY A 39 23.30 13.01 -11.53
CA GLY A 39 22.91 14.29 -10.96
C GLY A 39 21.40 14.55 -11.05
N LEU A 40 21.00 15.82 -10.95
CA LEU A 40 19.60 16.23 -11.05
C LEU A 40 19.06 16.26 -12.49
N GLY A 41 19.95 16.29 -13.48
CA GLY A 41 19.59 16.36 -14.92
C GLY A 41 19.27 14.99 -15.53
N GLY A 42 19.41 13.90 -14.79
CA GLY A 42 19.19 12.55 -15.33
C GLY A 42 20.11 12.23 -16.52
N SER A 43 19.56 11.74 -17.63
CA SER A 43 20.32 11.48 -18.87
C SER A 43 20.55 12.72 -19.72
N ALA A 44 19.88 13.84 -19.43
CA ALA A 44 20.11 15.09 -20.11
C ALA A 44 21.52 15.65 -19.81
N TYR A 45 22.23 16.07 -20.85
CA TYR A 45 23.48 16.78 -20.69
C TYR A 45 23.19 18.25 -20.36
N VAL A 46 23.40 18.63 -19.12
CA VAL A 46 23.08 19.96 -18.59
C VAL A 46 24.29 20.86 -18.73
N LEU A 47 24.14 21.90 -19.52
CA LEU A 47 25.18 22.90 -19.83
C LEU A 47 24.75 24.28 -19.31
N ALA A 48 25.58 24.93 -18.52
CA ALA A 48 25.38 26.32 -18.11
C ALA A 48 26.24 27.28 -18.96
N ILE A 49 25.64 28.35 -19.48
CA ILE A 49 26.34 29.47 -20.12
C ILE A 49 26.46 30.59 -19.08
N VAL A 50 27.70 30.95 -18.78
CA VAL A 50 28.07 31.91 -17.73
C VAL A 50 29.04 32.94 -18.24
N GLY A 51 28.94 34.17 -17.77
CA GLY A 51 29.86 35.24 -18.16
C GLY A 51 29.38 36.63 -17.73
N GLY A 52 30.20 37.63 -17.88
CA GLY A 52 29.88 39.00 -17.52
C GLY A 52 28.82 39.65 -18.41
N THR A 53 28.39 40.82 -17.99
CA THR A 53 27.44 41.64 -18.72
C THR A 53 27.96 42.01 -20.12
N GLY A 54 27.18 41.75 -21.16
CA GLY A 54 27.45 42.19 -22.53
C GLY A 54 28.49 41.37 -23.29
N VAL A 55 29.02 40.24 -22.72
CA VAL A 55 29.96 39.35 -23.45
C VAL A 55 29.28 38.52 -24.56
N GLY A 56 27.95 38.48 -24.59
CA GLY A 56 27.17 37.84 -25.65
C GLY A 56 26.70 36.43 -25.32
N LYS A 57 26.38 36.11 -24.05
CA LYS A 57 25.80 34.81 -23.61
C LYS A 57 24.53 34.47 -24.39
N SER A 58 23.52 35.34 -24.32
CA SER A 58 22.24 35.14 -24.99
C SER A 58 22.39 35.10 -26.52
N THR A 59 23.32 35.87 -27.08
CA THR A 59 23.65 35.80 -28.52
C THR A 59 24.26 34.44 -28.87
N LEU A 60 25.14 33.90 -28.02
CA LEU A 60 25.74 32.57 -28.19
C LEU A 60 24.67 31.47 -28.13
N LEU A 61 23.76 31.55 -27.17
CA LEU A 61 22.62 30.61 -27.06
C LEU A 61 21.78 30.67 -28.34
N ASN A 62 21.39 31.87 -28.80
CA ASN A 62 20.60 32.05 -30.02
C ASN A 62 21.34 31.54 -31.29
N ALA A 63 22.67 31.70 -31.36
CA ALA A 63 23.47 31.16 -32.46
C ALA A 63 23.54 29.62 -32.44
N LEU A 64 23.67 29.00 -31.29
CA LEU A 64 23.59 27.54 -31.10
C LEU A 64 22.19 27.01 -31.44
N ALA A 65 21.17 27.70 -30.98
CA ALA A 65 19.77 27.37 -31.22
C ALA A 65 19.34 27.68 -32.69
N LYS A 66 20.02 28.57 -33.39
CA LYS A 66 19.61 29.12 -34.69
C LYS A 66 18.20 29.71 -34.67
N GLU A 67 17.80 30.26 -33.56
CA GLU A 67 16.50 30.88 -33.30
C GLU A 67 16.63 31.86 -32.11
N SER A 68 15.67 32.76 -31.94
CA SER A 68 15.69 33.71 -30.83
C SER A 68 15.06 33.06 -29.60
N VAL A 69 15.89 32.49 -28.74
CA VAL A 69 15.50 31.82 -27.47
C VAL A 69 15.61 32.79 -26.30
N SER A 70 16.69 33.57 -26.25
CA SER A 70 16.94 34.53 -25.19
C SER A 70 17.00 35.95 -25.75
N GLU A 71 16.47 36.94 -25.03
CA GLU A 71 16.53 38.33 -25.43
C GLU A 71 17.99 38.82 -25.50
N ALA A 72 18.45 39.10 -26.70
CA ALA A 72 19.75 39.70 -26.96
C ALA A 72 19.56 41.19 -27.24
N GLY A 73 19.86 42.05 -26.30
CA GLY A 73 19.64 43.50 -26.43
C GLY A 73 20.78 44.38 -25.93
N ALA A 74 20.84 45.63 -26.43
CA ALA A 74 21.79 46.65 -25.98
C ALA A 74 21.38 47.31 -24.64
N ARG A 75 20.15 47.12 -24.18
CA ARG A 75 19.65 47.65 -22.87
C ARG A 75 19.96 46.66 -21.76
N ARG A 76 20.59 47.09 -20.69
CA ARG A 76 21.08 46.31 -19.55
C ARG A 76 20.17 46.48 -18.33
N PRO A 77 19.95 45.43 -17.47
CA PRO A 77 20.30 44.02 -17.65
C PRO A 77 19.31 43.31 -18.58
N THR A 78 19.81 42.38 -19.44
CA THR A 78 18.99 41.67 -20.43
C THR A 78 18.36 40.39 -19.91
N THR A 79 18.94 39.74 -18.90
CA THR A 79 18.43 38.47 -18.36
C THR A 79 18.47 38.53 -16.83
N ASN A 80 17.31 38.71 -16.19
CA ASN A 80 17.18 38.74 -14.73
C ASN A 80 16.93 37.36 -14.14
N GLU A 81 16.37 36.45 -14.93
CA GLU A 81 16.03 35.09 -14.52
C GLU A 81 16.71 34.07 -15.45
N PRO A 82 17.05 32.88 -14.98
CA PRO A 82 17.60 31.82 -15.78
C PRO A 82 16.60 31.36 -16.86
N ILE A 83 17.09 31.16 -18.08
CA ILE A 83 16.33 30.64 -19.24
C ILE A 83 16.88 29.25 -19.56
N ALA A 84 16.01 28.28 -19.82
CA ALA A 84 16.39 26.97 -20.31
C ALA A 84 15.99 26.76 -21.74
N TRP A 85 16.94 26.29 -22.57
CA TRP A 85 16.70 25.76 -23.91
C TRP A 85 16.98 24.26 -23.89
N ILE A 86 15.94 23.43 -24.06
CA ILE A 86 15.99 22.02 -23.79
C ILE A 86 15.36 21.19 -24.91
N SER A 87 15.95 20.03 -25.17
CA SER A 87 15.32 19.03 -26.01
C SER A 87 14.00 18.54 -25.39
N ARG A 88 12.94 18.46 -26.22
CA ARG A 88 11.65 17.94 -25.78
C ARG A 88 11.77 16.56 -25.13
N ASP A 89 12.63 15.69 -25.66
CA ASP A 89 12.89 14.35 -25.14
C ASP A 89 13.46 14.36 -23.71
N SER A 90 14.16 15.45 -23.30
CA SER A 90 14.84 15.57 -22.02
C SER A 90 14.07 16.37 -20.97
N ARG A 91 12.94 16.98 -21.34
CA ARG A 91 12.20 17.89 -20.46
C ARG A 91 11.78 17.25 -19.14
N GLU A 92 11.16 16.06 -19.22
CA GLU A 92 10.69 15.37 -18.02
C GLU A 92 11.83 14.93 -17.10
N GLU A 93 12.97 14.52 -17.66
CA GLU A 93 14.14 14.15 -16.88
C GLU A 93 14.83 15.34 -16.21
N ALA A 94 14.90 16.46 -16.90
CA ALA A 94 15.49 17.68 -16.36
C ALA A 94 14.51 18.47 -15.47
N ARG A 95 13.24 18.11 -15.42
CA ARG A 95 12.23 18.80 -14.62
C ARG A 95 12.65 19.02 -13.15
N PRO A 96 13.16 18.02 -12.41
CA PRO A 96 13.59 18.22 -11.01
C PRO A 96 14.70 19.27 -10.89
N LEU A 97 15.59 19.35 -11.88
CA LEU A 97 16.63 20.36 -11.92
C LEU A 97 16.04 21.75 -12.22
N LEU A 98 15.16 21.86 -13.19
CA LEU A 98 14.54 23.13 -13.59
C LEU A 98 13.69 23.71 -12.46
N GLU A 99 12.90 22.88 -11.78
CA GLU A 99 12.10 23.27 -10.61
C GLU A 99 12.99 23.75 -9.46
N TRP A 100 14.07 23.01 -9.17
CA TRP A 100 15.01 23.38 -8.13
C TRP A 100 15.75 24.70 -8.42
N LEU A 101 16.07 24.96 -9.71
CA LEU A 101 16.71 26.19 -10.17
C LEU A 101 15.75 27.38 -10.22
N GLY A 102 14.45 27.14 -10.10
CA GLY A 102 13.43 28.16 -10.32
C GLY A 102 13.42 28.69 -11.75
N VAL A 103 13.73 27.84 -12.73
CA VAL A 103 13.69 28.22 -14.15
C VAL A 103 12.23 28.19 -14.59
N HIS A 104 11.66 29.36 -14.83
CA HIS A 104 10.27 29.51 -15.29
C HIS A 104 10.15 29.61 -16.82
N GLU A 105 11.17 30.14 -17.50
CA GLU A 105 11.20 30.21 -18.94
C GLU A 105 11.93 29.03 -19.56
N VAL A 106 11.17 28.14 -20.22
CA VAL A 106 11.68 26.91 -20.84
C VAL A 106 11.28 26.91 -22.31
N TYR A 107 12.27 26.91 -23.18
CA TYR A 107 12.12 26.81 -24.63
C TYR A 107 12.46 25.40 -25.10
N GLU A 108 11.51 24.73 -25.74
CA GLU A 108 11.69 23.37 -26.23
C GLU A 108 12.15 23.32 -27.67
N HIS A 109 12.99 22.34 -27.98
CA HIS A 109 13.43 22.10 -29.37
C HIS A 109 13.47 20.59 -29.70
N ASP A 110 13.46 20.31 -31.03
CA ASP A 110 13.59 18.94 -31.57
C ASP A 110 14.84 18.83 -32.47
N ARG A 111 15.94 19.54 -32.14
CA ARG A 111 17.17 19.56 -32.98
C ARG A 111 17.98 18.29 -32.74
N PRO A 112 18.27 17.49 -33.80
CA PRO A 112 18.99 16.22 -33.62
C PRO A 112 20.40 16.40 -33.03
N ALA A 113 21.10 17.49 -33.37
CA ALA A 113 22.45 17.78 -32.89
C ALA A 113 22.50 18.12 -31.38
N PHE A 114 21.38 18.48 -30.79
CA PHE A 114 21.25 18.82 -29.36
C PHE A 114 20.24 17.92 -28.64
N ARG A 115 19.99 16.74 -29.18
CA ARG A 115 19.16 15.75 -28.53
C ARG A 115 19.74 15.42 -27.14
N ASN A 116 18.92 15.40 -26.13
CA ASN A 116 19.31 15.20 -24.73
C ASN A 116 20.24 16.29 -24.15
N VAL A 117 20.19 17.52 -24.69
CA VAL A 117 20.90 18.69 -24.15
C VAL A 117 19.91 19.63 -23.48
N ALA A 118 20.27 20.13 -22.30
CA ALA A 118 19.64 21.26 -21.64
C ALA A 118 20.67 22.37 -21.49
N VAL A 119 20.47 23.51 -22.15
CA VAL A 119 21.33 24.70 -22.04
C VAL A 119 20.63 25.72 -21.15
N LEU A 120 21.33 26.16 -20.12
CA LEU A 120 20.87 27.18 -19.18
C LEU A 120 21.62 28.50 -19.45
N ASP A 121 20.91 29.54 -19.83
CA ASP A 121 21.44 30.91 -19.90
C ASP A 121 21.28 31.58 -18.53
N LEU A 122 22.41 31.88 -17.88
CA LEU A 122 22.43 32.38 -16.52
C LEU A 122 22.62 33.89 -16.45
N PRO A 123 22.13 34.53 -15.36
CA PRO A 123 22.38 35.94 -15.11
C PRO A 123 23.86 36.28 -15.07
N ASP A 124 24.16 37.56 -15.27
CA ASP A 124 25.53 38.09 -15.34
C ASP A 124 26.28 37.94 -14.00
N ILE A 125 27.50 37.39 -14.03
CA ILE A 125 28.36 37.17 -12.86
C ILE A 125 29.03 38.45 -12.32
N ASP A 126 29.15 39.48 -13.15
CA ASP A 126 29.68 40.80 -12.78
C ASP A 126 28.56 41.76 -12.31
N SER A 127 27.34 41.24 -12.13
CA SER A 127 26.22 42.00 -11.56
C SER A 127 26.51 42.40 -10.12
N THR A 128 26.07 43.62 -9.76
CA THR A 128 26.12 44.10 -8.36
C THR A 128 25.12 43.41 -7.44
N SER A 129 24.21 42.61 -7.99
CA SER A 129 23.23 41.83 -7.25
C SER A 129 23.89 40.59 -6.63
N HIS A 130 23.92 40.52 -5.28
CA HIS A 130 24.40 39.36 -4.56
C HIS A 130 23.57 38.10 -4.86
N ASP A 131 22.27 38.26 -5.12
CA ASP A 131 21.34 37.13 -5.39
C ASP A 131 21.69 36.40 -6.70
N HIS A 132 22.17 37.11 -7.72
CA HIS A 132 22.57 36.50 -8.99
C HIS A 132 23.81 35.61 -8.83
N ARG A 133 24.80 36.05 -8.05
CA ARG A 133 26.01 35.26 -7.77
C ARG A 133 25.69 34.02 -6.96
N ALA A 134 24.87 34.16 -5.91
CA ALA A 134 24.48 33.04 -5.08
C ALA A 134 23.76 31.96 -5.89
N LYS A 135 22.85 32.33 -6.80
CA LYS A 135 22.18 31.40 -7.70
C LYS A 135 23.16 30.66 -8.64
N VAL A 136 24.13 31.38 -9.20
CA VAL A 136 25.15 30.76 -10.05
C VAL A 136 26.01 29.77 -9.25
N ASP A 137 26.48 30.14 -8.08
CA ASP A 137 27.32 29.31 -7.22
C ASP A 137 26.58 28.04 -6.73
N GLU A 138 25.28 28.13 -6.50
CA GLU A 138 24.45 26.98 -6.11
C GLU A 138 24.19 26.04 -7.28
N LEU A 139 24.12 26.55 -8.50
CA LEU A 139 23.84 25.80 -9.73
C LEU A 139 25.06 25.05 -10.26
N LEU A 140 26.24 25.68 -10.23
CA LEU A 140 27.44 25.14 -10.86
C LEU A 140 27.81 23.70 -10.43
N PRO A 141 27.66 23.26 -9.15
CA PRO A 141 27.92 21.88 -8.77
C PRO A 141 26.95 20.85 -9.36
N ARG A 142 25.86 21.30 -9.99
CA ARG A 142 24.75 20.45 -10.42
C ARG A 142 24.62 20.32 -11.92
N VAL A 143 25.50 20.97 -12.68
CA VAL A 143 25.57 20.88 -14.12
C VAL A 143 26.68 19.94 -14.58
N ASP A 144 26.55 19.37 -15.75
CA ASP A 144 27.56 18.50 -16.36
C ASP A 144 28.72 19.31 -16.95
N ALA A 145 28.41 20.54 -17.40
CA ALA A 145 29.40 21.39 -18.04
C ALA A 145 29.08 22.88 -17.89
N VAL A 146 30.11 23.68 -18.01
CA VAL A 146 30.02 25.16 -18.03
C VAL A 146 30.75 25.72 -19.22
N VAL A 147 30.10 26.66 -19.91
CA VAL A 147 30.70 27.53 -20.94
C VAL A 147 30.86 28.93 -20.35
N TRP A 148 32.11 29.29 -20.08
CA TRP A 148 32.50 30.61 -19.62
C TRP A 148 32.67 31.56 -20.82
N VAL A 149 31.77 32.52 -21.01
CA VAL A 149 31.79 33.42 -22.13
C VAL A 149 32.52 34.72 -21.77
N THR A 150 33.51 35.07 -22.57
CA THR A 150 34.21 36.33 -22.50
C THR A 150 34.33 36.97 -23.90
N ASP A 151 34.84 38.17 -23.98
CA ASP A 151 35.08 38.87 -25.25
C ASP A 151 36.46 39.56 -25.24
N PRO A 152 36.94 40.08 -26.38
CA PRO A 152 38.25 40.74 -26.50
C PRO A 152 38.47 41.93 -25.56
N GLU A 153 37.40 42.54 -25.06
CA GLU A 153 37.49 43.67 -24.14
C GLU A 153 37.62 43.22 -22.69
N LYS A 154 37.03 42.04 -22.34
CA LYS A 154 36.89 41.52 -20.97
C LYS A 154 37.66 40.21 -20.69
N TYR A 155 38.44 39.66 -21.65
CA TYR A 155 39.10 38.37 -21.48
C TYR A 155 40.16 38.34 -20.37
N ARG A 156 40.58 39.50 -19.83
CA ARG A 156 41.50 39.65 -18.68
C ARG A 156 40.76 39.94 -17.37
N ASP A 157 39.44 39.81 -17.35
CA ASP A 157 38.66 40.13 -16.17
C ASP A 157 38.98 39.16 -14.99
N ALA A 158 39.44 39.73 -13.89
CA ALA A 158 39.78 38.97 -12.68
C ALA A 158 38.58 38.23 -12.08
N VAL A 159 37.34 38.69 -12.28
CA VAL A 159 36.13 38.03 -11.84
C VAL A 159 35.99 36.70 -12.55
N LEU A 160 36.16 36.65 -13.87
CA LEU A 160 36.11 35.41 -14.65
C LEU A 160 37.24 34.46 -14.21
N HIS A 161 38.48 34.94 -14.16
CA HIS A 161 39.65 34.09 -13.94
C HIS A 161 39.73 33.58 -12.49
N ARG A 162 39.85 34.49 -11.52
CA ARG A 162 40.09 34.17 -10.09
C ARG A 162 38.79 33.89 -9.36
N GLY A 163 37.72 34.57 -9.74
CA GLY A 163 36.43 34.45 -9.08
C GLY A 163 35.68 33.17 -9.45
N TYR A 164 35.86 32.69 -10.68
CA TYR A 164 35.09 31.56 -11.18
C TYR A 164 35.94 30.42 -11.76
N THR A 165 36.65 30.61 -12.88
CA THR A 165 37.31 29.50 -13.57
C THR A 165 38.29 28.76 -12.65
N SER A 166 39.09 29.47 -11.84
CA SER A 166 40.01 28.89 -10.91
C SER A 166 39.32 28.14 -9.74
N GLN A 167 38.28 28.74 -9.15
CA GLN A 167 37.53 28.12 -8.06
C GLN A 167 36.76 26.88 -8.46
N TRP A 168 36.27 26.85 -9.69
CA TRP A 168 35.44 25.78 -10.23
C TRP A 168 36.19 24.76 -11.08
N SER A 169 37.50 24.97 -11.33
CA SER A 169 38.34 24.10 -12.17
C SER A 169 38.32 22.61 -11.73
N THR A 170 38.19 22.34 -10.42
CA THR A 170 38.14 20.98 -9.86
C THR A 170 36.73 20.49 -9.51
N ARG A 171 35.74 21.40 -9.54
CA ARG A 171 34.39 21.10 -9.04
C ARG A 171 33.38 20.83 -10.17
N VAL A 172 33.58 21.43 -11.34
CA VAL A 172 32.74 21.18 -12.53
C VAL A 172 33.47 20.22 -13.46
N PRO A 173 32.85 19.12 -13.87
CA PRO A 173 33.53 18.05 -14.64
C PRO A 173 34.07 18.50 -15.99
N ARG A 174 33.34 19.36 -16.67
CA ARG A 174 33.76 19.89 -18.00
C ARG A 174 33.58 21.41 -18.05
N GLN A 175 34.60 22.07 -18.53
CA GLN A 175 34.60 23.52 -18.69
C GLN A 175 35.17 23.92 -20.04
N LEU A 176 34.62 24.97 -20.63
CA LEU A 176 35.11 25.60 -21.84
C LEU A 176 35.09 27.12 -21.66
N VAL A 177 36.17 27.80 -21.98
CA VAL A 177 36.15 29.25 -22.10
C VAL A 177 35.92 29.62 -23.56
N VAL A 178 34.95 30.49 -23.85
CA VAL A 178 34.62 30.95 -25.19
C VAL A 178 35.01 32.41 -25.33
N LEU A 179 35.98 32.67 -26.19
CA LEU A 179 36.31 34.01 -26.65
C LEU A 179 35.33 34.41 -27.78
N ASN A 180 34.24 35.04 -27.39
CA ASN A 180 33.18 35.48 -28.30
C ASN A 180 33.55 36.84 -28.96
N LYS A 181 32.79 37.24 -29.95
CA LYS A 181 33.00 38.49 -30.73
C LYS A 181 34.35 38.53 -31.46
N SER A 182 34.82 37.40 -31.95
CA SER A 182 36.05 37.32 -32.74
C SER A 182 36.01 38.15 -34.02
N ASP A 183 34.80 38.44 -34.55
CA ASP A 183 34.56 39.39 -35.62
C ASP A 183 35.15 40.80 -35.39
N ARG A 184 35.37 41.18 -34.12
CA ARG A 184 35.92 42.50 -33.77
C ARG A 184 37.44 42.55 -33.80
N ILE A 185 38.13 41.43 -33.79
CA ILE A 185 39.59 41.32 -33.72
C ILE A 185 40.22 40.71 -34.99
N GLY A 186 39.41 40.24 -35.92
CA GLY A 186 39.86 39.73 -37.22
C GLY A 186 41.00 38.70 -37.11
N GLY A 187 42.10 38.91 -37.81
CA GLY A 187 43.24 37.99 -37.84
C GLY A 187 43.98 37.76 -36.51
N ASP A 188 43.76 38.60 -35.52
CA ASP A 188 44.43 38.51 -34.21
C ASP A 188 43.76 37.52 -33.25
N ALA A 189 42.66 36.89 -33.65
CA ALA A 189 41.90 35.96 -32.80
C ALA A 189 42.76 34.80 -32.25
N ALA A 190 43.66 34.24 -33.04
CA ALA A 190 44.56 33.17 -32.60
C ALA A 190 45.52 33.63 -31.50
N SER A 191 46.11 34.82 -31.64
CA SER A 191 47.02 35.39 -30.63
C SER A 191 46.31 35.71 -29.33
N VAL A 192 45.09 36.25 -29.39
CA VAL A 192 44.27 36.51 -28.18
C VAL A 192 43.85 35.22 -27.50
N ARG A 193 43.52 34.16 -28.27
CA ARG A 193 43.22 32.81 -27.75
C ARG A 193 44.42 32.25 -26.99
N GLU A 194 45.63 32.30 -27.56
CA GLU A 194 46.85 31.80 -26.91
C GLU A 194 47.14 32.54 -25.62
N HIS A 195 47.02 33.88 -25.66
CA HIS A 195 47.22 34.71 -24.46
C HIS A 195 46.18 34.41 -23.38
N LEU A 196 44.92 34.25 -23.73
CA LEU A 196 43.86 33.85 -22.78
C LEU A 196 44.13 32.47 -22.18
N ALA A 197 44.54 31.49 -22.99
CA ALA A 197 44.90 30.16 -22.53
C ALA A 197 46.13 30.17 -21.61
N ALA A 198 47.10 31.04 -21.84
CA ALA A 198 48.27 31.25 -20.95
C ALA A 198 47.83 31.87 -19.61
N SER A 199 47.00 32.91 -19.62
CA SER A 199 46.47 33.54 -18.42
C SER A 199 45.64 32.55 -17.56
N LEU A 200 44.80 31.73 -18.16
CA LEU A 200 44.03 30.70 -17.43
C LEU A 200 44.92 29.68 -16.72
N ARG A 201 46.04 29.29 -17.34
CA ARG A 201 47.03 28.41 -16.72
C ARG A 201 47.73 29.05 -15.51
N GLU A 202 48.10 30.32 -15.64
CA GLU A 202 48.73 31.12 -14.59
C GLU A 202 47.79 31.34 -13.42
N ASP A 203 46.48 31.52 -13.69
CA ASP A 203 45.44 31.74 -12.67
C ASP A 203 44.90 30.45 -12.06
N GLY A 204 45.51 29.27 -12.32
CA GLY A 204 45.19 27.99 -11.68
C GLY A 204 44.11 27.16 -12.37
N SER A 205 43.86 27.39 -13.65
CA SER A 205 42.94 26.60 -14.49
C SER A 205 43.67 25.90 -15.66
N PRO A 206 44.72 25.05 -15.38
CA PRO A 206 45.50 24.42 -16.42
C PRO A 206 44.68 23.35 -17.11
N GLY A 207 44.29 23.41 -18.25
CA GLY A 207 43.56 22.34 -18.98
C GLY A 207 42.12 22.71 -19.33
N VAL A 208 41.67 23.91 -18.99
CA VAL A 208 40.42 24.42 -19.52
C VAL A 208 40.64 24.89 -20.98
N PRO A 209 39.98 24.25 -21.97
CA PRO A 209 40.15 24.62 -23.35
C PRO A 209 39.54 25.99 -23.63
N VAL A 210 40.08 26.67 -24.68
CA VAL A 210 39.58 27.96 -25.15
C VAL A 210 39.11 27.78 -26.58
N ALA A 211 37.83 28.08 -26.84
CA ALA A 211 37.24 28.15 -28.18
C ALA A 211 37.08 29.61 -28.63
N VAL A 212 37.16 29.83 -29.91
CA VAL A 212 36.90 31.14 -30.52
C VAL A 212 35.54 31.11 -31.22
N ALA A 213 34.74 32.15 -31.02
CA ALA A 213 33.40 32.24 -31.62
C ALA A 213 33.04 33.66 -32.05
N SER A 214 32.24 33.76 -33.10
CA SER A 214 31.48 34.95 -33.47
C SER A 214 29.99 34.61 -33.46
N ALA A 215 29.37 34.71 -32.28
CA ALA A 215 27.96 34.38 -32.12
C ALA A 215 27.06 35.25 -33.02
N ARG A 216 27.47 36.47 -33.31
CA ARG A 216 26.77 37.40 -34.22
C ARG A 216 26.75 36.90 -35.67
N GLU A 217 27.84 36.30 -36.11
CA GLU A 217 27.99 35.77 -37.47
C GLU A 217 27.56 34.31 -37.59
N GLY A 218 27.20 33.69 -36.44
CA GLY A 218 26.80 32.29 -36.38
C GLY A 218 27.98 31.30 -36.38
N ASP A 219 29.21 31.80 -36.28
CA ASP A 219 30.41 30.96 -36.17
C ASP A 219 30.59 30.50 -34.72
N VAL A 220 30.01 29.31 -34.45
CA VAL A 220 30.01 28.65 -33.14
C VAL A 220 30.39 27.16 -33.28
N GLY A 221 31.14 26.81 -34.33
CA GLY A 221 31.50 25.43 -34.65
C GLY A 221 32.24 24.72 -33.51
N GLU A 222 33.35 25.34 -33.02
CA GLU A 222 34.15 24.77 -31.92
C GLU A 222 33.31 24.52 -30.65
N VAL A 223 32.39 25.42 -30.35
CA VAL A 223 31.50 25.29 -29.18
C VAL A 223 30.53 24.11 -29.37
N ARG A 224 29.96 23.99 -30.56
CA ARG A 224 29.03 22.89 -30.90
C ARG A 224 29.73 21.53 -30.82
N ASP A 225 30.93 21.41 -31.39
CA ASP A 225 31.71 20.18 -31.38
C ASP A 225 32.06 19.77 -29.94
N TRP A 226 32.46 20.72 -29.10
CA TRP A 226 32.75 20.48 -27.69
C TRP A 226 31.50 20.02 -26.91
N ILE A 227 30.33 20.59 -27.21
CA ILE A 227 29.06 20.14 -26.63
C ILE A 227 28.74 18.69 -27.06
N ALA A 228 28.90 18.39 -28.36
CA ALA A 228 28.65 17.04 -28.89
C ALA A 228 29.52 15.98 -28.22
N ASP A 229 30.81 16.27 -28.02
CA ASP A 229 31.73 15.39 -27.27
C ASP A 229 31.25 15.13 -25.81
N GLY A 230 30.70 16.19 -25.17
CA GLY A 230 30.16 16.09 -23.82
C GLY A 230 28.90 15.23 -23.75
N VAL A 231 28.02 15.39 -24.72
CA VAL A 231 26.80 14.56 -24.86
C VAL A 231 27.16 13.09 -25.03
N GLU A 232 28.13 12.80 -25.88
CA GLU A 232 28.59 11.42 -26.10
C GLU A 232 29.22 10.82 -24.82
N ALA A 233 30.04 11.59 -24.11
CA ALA A 233 30.58 11.16 -22.82
C ALA A 233 29.47 10.84 -21.79
N LYS A 234 28.43 11.66 -21.70
CA LYS A 234 27.26 11.42 -20.84
C LYS A 234 26.49 10.17 -21.29
N ARG A 235 26.32 9.96 -22.59
CA ARG A 235 25.65 8.80 -23.16
C ARG A 235 26.35 7.50 -22.76
N VAL A 236 27.68 7.46 -22.82
CA VAL A 236 28.48 6.31 -22.37
C VAL A 236 28.22 6.01 -20.88
N ILE A 237 28.21 7.04 -20.03
CA ILE A 237 27.91 6.90 -18.58
C ILE A 237 26.49 6.36 -18.40
N SER A 238 25.50 6.93 -19.08
CA SER A 238 24.10 6.51 -18.98
C SER A 238 23.90 5.05 -19.41
N THR A 239 24.55 4.63 -20.51
CA THR A 239 24.50 3.25 -21.00
C THR A 239 25.10 2.28 -19.98
N ARG A 240 26.23 2.66 -19.36
CA ARG A 240 26.86 1.86 -18.31
C ARG A 240 25.97 1.71 -17.08
N ILE A 241 25.35 2.79 -16.63
CA ILE A 241 24.39 2.78 -15.51
C ILE A 241 23.20 1.86 -15.81
N ALA A 242 22.65 1.95 -17.03
CA ALA A 242 21.56 1.06 -17.45
C ALA A 242 21.99 -0.43 -17.45
N ALA A 243 23.23 -0.73 -17.86
CA ALA A 243 23.77 -2.07 -17.81
C ALA A 243 23.96 -2.57 -16.36
N GLU A 244 24.47 -1.73 -15.46
CA GLU A 244 24.63 -2.04 -14.04
C GLU A 244 23.28 -2.26 -13.37
N ALA A 245 22.26 -1.43 -13.66
CA ALA A 245 20.89 -1.58 -13.17
C ALA A 245 20.25 -2.90 -13.63
N ARG A 246 20.41 -3.25 -14.91
CA ARG A 246 19.93 -4.54 -15.45
C ARG A 246 20.60 -5.72 -14.75
N SER A 247 21.91 -5.66 -14.54
CA SER A 247 22.65 -6.72 -13.85
C SER A 247 22.19 -6.89 -12.41
N GLY A 248 22.05 -5.80 -11.65
CA GLY A 248 21.58 -5.82 -10.27
C GLY A 248 20.16 -6.36 -10.14
N ALA A 249 19.23 -5.89 -10.98
CA ALA A 249 17.85 -6.38 -10.97
C ALA A 249 17.76 -7.88 -11.35
N ARG A 250 18.55 -8.34 -12.34
CA ARG A 250 18.62 -9.75 -12.74
C ARG A 250 19.17 -10.63 -11.61
N GLU A 251 20.17 -10.15 -10.92
CA GLU A 251 20.73 -10.87 -9.77
C GLU A 251 19.71 -11.02 -8.65
N LEU A 252 19.03 -9.93 -8.26
CA LEU A 252 17.95 -9.97 -7.27
C LEU A 252 16.83 -10.93 -7.69
N ALA A 253 16.40 -10.89 -8.95
CA ALA A 253 15.39 -11.80 -9.48
C ALA A 253 15.86 -13.28 -9.47
N THR A 254 17.13 -13.53 -9.73
CA THR A 254 17.72 -14.88 -9.68
C THR A 254 17.76 -15.39 -8.25
N ARG A 255 18.22 -14.58 -7.30
CA ARG A 255 18.26 -14.93 -5.87
C ARG A 255 16.87 -15.15 -5.29
N ALA A 256 15.85 -14.42 -5.78
CA ALA A 256 14.44 -14.62 -5.43
C ALA A 256 13.79 -15.84 -6.13
N GLY A 257 14.46 -16.48 -7.09
CA GLY A 257 13.90 -17.58 -7.89
C GLY A 257 12.74 -17.15 -8.80
N VAL A 258 12.74 -15.87 -9.27
CA VAL A 258 11.68 -15.32 -10.14
C VAL A 258 12.22 -14.84 -11.49
N ARG A 259 13.41 -15.27 -11.89
CA ARG A 259 14.05 -14.81 -13.14
C ARG A 259 13.23 -15.09 -14.39
N GLU A 260 12.67 -16.29 -14.51
CA GLU A 260 11.95 -16.72 -15.72
C GLU A 260 10.45 -16.58 -15.57
N GLN A 261 9.92 -16.86 -14.39
CA GLN A 261 8.50 -16.85 -14.09
C GLN A 261 8.26 -16.41 -12.64
N ALA A 262 7.24 -15.61 -12.42
CA ALA A 262 6.73 -15.30 -11.08
C ALA A 262 5.47 -16.12 -10.80
N GLN A 263 5.56 -17.45 -10.83
CA GLN A 263 4.45 -18.27 -10.37
C GLN A 263 4.25 -18.08 -8.87
N ALA A 264 2.98 -17.99 -8.45
CA ALA A 264 2.65 -17.96 -7.04
C ALA A 264 3.19 -19.23 -6.36
N LEU A 265 3.75 -19.06 -5.16
CA LEU A 265 4.25 -20.20 -4.36
C LEU A 265 3.13 -21.19 -4.06
N VAL A 266 1.91 -20.66 -3.90
CA VAL A 266 0.70 -21.43 -3.64
C VAL A 266 -0.33 -21.11 -4.70
N SER A 267 -0.77 -22.15 -5.45
CA SER A 267 -1.87 -21.98 -6.38
C SER A 267 -3.16 -21.59 -5.65
N GLU A 268 -4.02 -20.82 -6.31
CA GLU A 268 -5.30 -20.38 -5.74
C GLU A 268 -6.17 -21.55 -5.27
N GLU A 269 -6.13 -22.67 -6.00
CA GLU A 269 -6.87 -23.87 -5.64
C GLU A 269 -6.37 -24.48 -4.32
N ARG A 270 -5.05 -24.56 -4.13
CA ARG A 270 -4.44 -25.07 -2.89
C ARG A 270 -4.71 -24.13 -1.71
N ARG A 271 -4.63 -22.82 -1.95
CA ARG A 271 -4.95 -21.81 -0.94
C ARG A 271 -6.40 -21.92 -0.49
N SER A 272 -7.34 -22.07 -1.43
CA SER A 272 -8.76 -22.23 -1.14
C SER A 272 -9.06 -23.53 -0.38
N ARG A 273 -8.40 -24.63 -0.71
CA ARG A 273 -8.53 -25.90 0.04
C ARG A 273 -8.01 -25.74 1.47
N ALA A 274 -6.81 -25.21 1.63
CA ALA A 274 -6.23 -24.98 2.97
C ALA A 274 -7.11 -24.05 3.81
N PHE A 275 -7.67 -23.00 3.20
CA PHE A 275 -8.62 -22.11 3.85
C PHE A 275 -9.87 -22.84 4.32
N ALA A 276 -10.48 -23.67 3.47
CA ALA A 276 -11.65 -24.46 3.84
C ALA A 276 -11.36 -25.45 4.99
N ASP A 277 -10.18 -26.04 5.02
CA ASP A 277 -9.74 -26.94 6.07
C ASP A 277 -9.51 -26.18 7.39
N VAL A 278 -8.83 -25.03 7.36
CA VAL A 278 -8.67 -24.15 8.54
C VAL A 278 -10.03 -23.72 9.08
N ALA A 279 -10.94 -23.30 8.22
CA ALA A 279 -12.27 -22.88 8.61
C ALA A 279 -13.05 -24.03 9.25
N ARG A 280 -12.99 -25.25 8.70
CA ARG A 280 -13.64 -26.44 9.25
C ARG A 280 -13.14 -26.75 10.66
N GLU A 281 -11.84 -26.77 10.87
CA GLU A 281 -11.25 -27.04 12.17
C GLU A 281 -11.54 -25.91 13.18
N ALA A 282 -11.51 -24.67 12.76
CA ALA A 282 -11.88 -23.53 13.60
C ALA A 282 -13.35 -23.59 14.02
N PHE A 283 -14.27 -23.97 13.11
CA PHE A 283 -15.68 -24.19 13.46
C PHE A 283 -15.87 -25.36 14.41
N ALA A 284 -15.08 -26.41 14.28
CA ALA A 284 -15.13 -27.55 15.22
C ALA A 284 -14.72 -27.12 16.65
N ILE A 285 -13.71 -26.27 16.79
CA ILE A 285 -13.29 -25.73 18.10
C ILE A 285 -14.37 -24.85 18.73
N VAL A 286 -15.03 -24.01 17.94
CA VAL A 286 -16.12 -23.13 18.40
C VAL A 286 -17.35 -23.92 18.82
N ASP A 287 -17.53 -25.14 18.29
CA ASP A 287 -18.65 -26.06 18.58
C ASP A 287 -20.03 -25.41 18.33
N LEU A 288 -20.35 -25.24 17.07
CA LEU A 288 -21.62 -24.65 16.66
C LEU A 288 -22.83 -25.51 17.03
N VAL A 289 -22.65 -26.83 17.24
CA VAL A 289 -23.70 -27.74 17.68
C VAL A 289 -24.00 -27.51 19.17
N GLY A 290 -22.98 -27.35 20.00
CA GLY A 290 -23.13 -26.94 21.38
C GLY A 290 -23.82 -25.59 21.53
N LEU A 291 -23.47 -24.62 20.67
CA LEU A 291 -24.15 -23.32 20.63
C LEU A 291 -25.66 -23.45 20.36
N GLU A 292 -26.09 -24.34 19.45
CA GLU A 292 -27.51 -24.56 19.19
C GLU A 292 -28.24 -25.07 20.44
N ARG A 293 -27.64 -26.01 21.13
CA ARG A 293 -28.20 -26.53 22.41
C ARG A 293 -28.36 -25.43 23.45
N GLN A 294 -27.36 -24.59 23.62
CA GLN A 294 -27.40 -23.45 24.54
C GLN A 294 -28.47 -22.42 24.14
N ALA A 295 -28.58 -22.08 22.86
CA ALA A 295 -29.57 -21.13 22.35
C ALA A 295 -31.00 -21.64 22.52
N VAL A 296 -31.25 -22.94 22.28
CA VAL A 296 -32.56 -23.56 22.51
C VAL A 296 -32.91 -23.58 24.00
N ALA A 297 -31.95 -23.90 24.85
CA ALA A 297 -32.13 -23.88 26.30
C ALA A 297 -32.46 -22.47 26.81
N ALA A 298 -31.67 -21.44 26.37
CA ALA A 298 -31.91 -20.05 26.72
C ALA A 298 -33.30 -19.56 26.26
N THR A 299 -33.73 -19.95 25.06
CA THR A 299 -35.04 -19.56 24.53
C THR A 299 -36.19 -20.22 25.33
N ARG A 300 -36.05 -21.48 25.67
CA ARG A 300 -37.04 -22.19 26.50
C ARG A 300 -37.13 -21.56 27.91
N LEU A 301 -35.98 -21.20 28.50
CA LEU A 301 -35.94 -20.54 29.78
C LEU A 301 -36.60 -19.15 29.73
N ALA A 302 -36.37 -18.36 28.68
CA ALA A 302 -37.00 -17.05 28.47
C ALA A 302 -38.53 -17.15 28.22
N ALA A 303 -39.01 -18.27 27.67
CA ALA A 303 -40.44 -18.52 27.44
C ALA A 303 -41.22 -18.83 28.74
N ARG A 304 -40.60 -19.50 29.72
CA ARG A 304 -41.25 -19.95 30.97
C ARG A 304 -41.99 -18.84 31.74
N PRO A 305 -41.36 -17.70 32.11
CA PRO A 305 -42.03 -16.67 32.88
C PRO A 305 -43.16 -15.98 32.12
N ARG A 306 -43.14 -15.99 30.77
CA ARG A 306 -44.11 -15.30 29.94
C ARG A 306 -45.28 -16.17 29.51
N GLY A 307 -45.05 -17.47 29.33
CA GLY A 307 -46.02 -18.36 28.68
C GLY A 307 -46.54 -19.53 29.52
N ALA A 308 -45.98 -19.81 30.70
CA ALA A 308 -46.39 -20.96 31.47
C ALA A 308 -47.33 -20.64 32.68
N GLY A 309 -47.93 -19.45 32.71
CA GLY A 309 -48.86 -19.04 33.75
C GLY A 309 -48.23 -19.03 35.15
N PRO A 310 -49.05 -19.22 36.24
CA PRO A 310 -48.57 -19.17 37.62
C PRO A 310 -47.49 -20.22 37.94
N PHE A 311 -47.63 -21.42 37.39
CA PHE A 311 -46.63 -22.48 37.55
C PHE A 311 -45.31 -22.18 36.83
N GLY A 312 -45.35 -21.43 35.74
CA GLY A 312 -44.17 -20.97 35.04
C GLY A 312 -43.33 -20.00 35.87
N HIS A 313 -43.99 -19.10 36.60
CA HIS A 313 -43.30 -18.19 37.51
C HIS A 313 -42.64 -18.93 38.67
N LEU A 314 -43.33 -19.91 39.25
CA LEU A 314 -42.79 -20.72 40.34
C LEU A 314 -41.58 -21.54 39.86
N THR A 315 -41.68 -22.22 38.73
CA THR A 315 -40.58 -23.01 38.19
C THR A 315 -39.40 -22.12 37.77
N ALA A 316 -39.63 -20.95 37.19
CA ALA A 316 -38.60 -19.99 36.86
C ALA A 316 -37.89 -19.46 38.12
N PHE A 317 -38.63 -19.22 39.19
CA PHE A 317 -38.08 -18.83 40.49
C PHE A 317 -37.17 -19.91 41.08
N ILE A 318 -37.60 -21.16 41.10
CA ILE A 318 -36.83 -22.29 41.61
C ILE A 318 -35.53 -22.49 40.81
N TYR A 319 -35.61 -22.42 39.48
CA TYR A 319 -34.42 -22.48 38.60
C TYR A 319 -33.44 -21.33 38.86
N ARG A 320 -33.94 -20.12 39.04
CA ARG A 320 -33.12 -18.96 39.33
C ARG A 320 -32.44 -19.04 40.70
N ALA A 321 -33.19 -19.49 41.70
CA ALA A 321 -32.70 -19.70 43.06
C ALA A 321 -31.64 -20.82 43.14
N SER A 322 -31.73 -21.83 42.27
CA SER A 322 -30.74 -22.93 42.19
C SER A 322 -29.46 -22.57 41.45
N GLY A 323 -29.35 -21.37 40.88
CA GLY A 323 -28.19 -20.91 40.10
C GLY A 323 -27.95 -21.63 38.76
N ARG A 324 -28.77 -22.64 38.44
CA ARG A 324 -28.64 -23.44 37.20
C ARG A 324 -28.94 -22.67 35.93
N ASP A 325 -29.64 -21.54 36.04
CA ASP A 325 -29.97 -20.66 34.93
C ASP A 325 -28.73 -20.05 34.24
N ARG A 326 -27.73 -19.65 35.03
CA ARG A 326 -26.55 -18.93 34.53
C ARG A 326 -25.58 -19.84 33.80
N VAL A 327 -25.48 -21.11 34.21
CA VAL A 327 -24.51 -22.07 33.68
C VAL A 327 -25.10 -22.90 32.52
N ALA A 328 -26.43 -23.18 32.56
CA ALA A 328 -27.06 -24.10 31.62
C ALA A 328 -27.62 -23.45 30.35
N ALA A 329 -27.67 -22.12 30.26
CA ALA A 329 -28.33 -21.42 29.16
C ALA A 329 -27.69 -20.08 28.82
N ASP A 330 -26.36 -20.05 28.73
CA ASP A 330 -25.57 -18.87 28.37
C ASP A 330 -24.82 -19.09 27.04
N PRO A 331 -25.41 -18.76 25.89
CA PRO A 331 -24.75 -18.88 24.60
C PRO A 331 -23.51 -17.98 24.46
N GLN A 332 -23.48 -16.81 25.14
CA GLN A 332 -22.37 -15.88 25.10
C GLN A 332 -21.17 -16.43 25.88
N GLY A 333 -21.39 -16.82 27.15
CA GLY A 333 -20.35 -17.45 27.95
C GLY A 333 -19.84 -18.72 27.29
N TYR A 334 -20.75 -19.50 26.67
CA TYR A 334 -20.36 -20.69 25.90
C TYR A 334 -19.39 -20.36 24.78
N LEU A 335 -19.60 -19.31 23.99
CA LEU A 335 -18.70 -18.92 22.94
C LEU A 335 -17.37 -18.38 23.47
N LEU A 336 -17.37 -17.62 24.57
CA LEU A 336 -16.16 -17.06 25.16
C LEU A 336 -15.18 -18.13 25.70
N HIS A 337 -15.70 -19.30 26.14
CA HIS A 337 -14.87 -20.41 26.63
C HIS A 337 -14.40 -21.38 25.52
N TRP A 338 -14.34 -20.95 24.27
CA TRP A 338 -13.91 -21.77 23.13
C TRP A 338 -12.50 -22.36 23.31
N ARG A 339 -11.59 -21.62 24.00
CA ARG A 339 -10.20 -22.05 24.24
C ARG A 339 -10.07 -23.30 25.13
N GLU A 340 -11.08 -23.58 25.94
CA GLU A 340 -11.10 -24.77 26.81
C GLU A 340 -11.53 -26.04 26.05
N ARG A 341 -12.09 -25.89 24.83
CA ARG A 341 -12.68 -26.99 24.05
C ARG A 341 -11.75 -27.66 23.08
N GLY A 342 -10.65 -27.00 22.71
CA GLY A 342 -9.71 -27.60 21.78
C GLY A 342 -8.43 -26.80 21.59
N THR A 343 -7.45 -27.44 20.98
CA THR A 343 -6.16 -26.79 20.63
C THR A 343 -6.20 -26.26 19.21
N LEU A 344 -5.58 -25.09 19.00
CA LEU A 344 -5.45 -24.48 17.68
C LEU A 344 -4.54 -25.27 16.73
N ALA A 345 -3.77 -26.22 17.25
CA ALA A 345 -2.82 -27.02 16.49
C ALA A 345 -3.45 -27.70 15.25
N ARG A 346 -4.70 -28.21 15.39
CA ARG A 346 -5.42 -28.82 14.27
C ARG A 346 -5.85 -27.79 13.23
N ALA A 347 -6.33 -26.65 13.66
CA ALA A 347 -6.73 -25.58 12.75
C ALA A 347 -5.53 -24.95 12.01
N ALA A 348 -4.34 -24.97 12.62
CA ALA A 348 -3.11 -24.47 12.03
C ALA A 348 -2.44 -25.47 11.06
N GLU A 349 -2.71 -26.77 11.19
CA GLU A 349 -2.02 -27.83 10.44
C GLU A 349 -2.15 -27.70 8.90
N PRO A 350 -3.29 -27.31 8.32
CA PRO A 350 -3.38 -27.10 6.87
C PRO A 350 -2.41 -26.03 6.37
N ILE A 351 -2.20 -24.95 7.13
CA ILE A 351 -1.24 -23.90 6.77
C ILE A 351 0.19 -24.40 6.94
N ARG A 352 0.49 -25.08 8.03
CA ARG A 352 1.81 -25.67 8.28
C ARG A 352 2.18 -26.70 7.21
N GLY A 353 1.21 -27.51 6.79
CA GLY A 353 1.39 -28.46 5.68
C GLY A 353 1.74 -27.75 4.39
N LEU A 354 0.98 -26.69 4.06
CA LEU A 354 1.22 -25.87 2.88
C LEU A 354 2.62 -25.23 2.91
N VAL A 355 3.02 -24.66 4.05
CA VAL A 355 4.36 -24.05 4.21
C VAL A 355 5.47 -25.06 4.05
N ARG A 356 5.34 -26.26 4.64
CA ARG A 356 6.32 -27.35 4.48
C ARG A 356 6.48 -27.77 3.02
N GLU A 357 5.41 -27.76 2.24
CA GLU A 357 5.42 -28.12 0.84
C GLU A 357 6.12 -27.05 -0.02
N ILE A 358 5.89 -25.74 0.27
CA ILE A 358 6.46 -24.65 -0.54
C ILE A 358 7.91 -24.30 -0.14
N LEU A 359 8.31 -24.56 1.10
CA LEU A 359 9.61 -24.14 1.63
C LEU A 359 10.82 -24.64 0.81
N PRO A 360 10.84 -25.87 0.24
CA PRO A 360 11.91 -26.31 -0.64
C PRO A 360 12.03 -25.51 -1.94
N ALA A 361 10.90 -24.99 -2.45
CA ALA A 361 10.86 -24.20 -3.68
C ALA A 361 11.24 -22.72 -3.45
N VAL A 362 11.31 -22.27 -2.19
CA VAL A 362 11.72 -20.93 -1.82
C VAL A 362 13.24 -20.86 -1.79
N PRO A 363 13.88 -19.85 -2.43
CA PRO A 363 15.33 -19.64 -2.37
C PRO A 363 15.82 -19.54 -0.92
N PRO A 364 17.05 -20.04 -0.63
CA PRO A 364 17.59 -20.15 0.73
C PRO A 364 17.50 -18.85 1.54
N GLU A 365 17.78 -17.71 0.92
CA GLU A 365 17.76 -16.40 1.56
C GLU A 365 16.35 -15.96 1.99
N ALA A 366 15.35 -16.24 1.16
CA ALA A 366 13.95 -15.91 1.45
C ALA A 366 13.27 -16.89 2.43
N ARG A 367 13.87 -18.08 2.68
CA ARG A 367 13.30 -19.11 3.58
C ARG A 367 13.11 -18.60 5.00
N THR A 368 14.08 -17.84 5.52
CA THR A 368 13.99 -17.28 6.88
C THR A 368 12.76 -16.38 7.01
N ARG A 369 12.49 -15.55 5.99
CA ARG A 369 11.32 -14.66 5.98
C ARG A 369 10.01 -15.44 5.92
N VAL A 370 9.93 -16.47 5.08
CA VAL A 370 8.75 -17.35 4.99
C VAL A 370 8.56 -18.10 6.31
N ALA A 371 9.63 -18.67 6.87
CA ALA A 371 9.57 -19.41 8.13
C ALA A 371 9.12 -18.55 9.30
N SER A 372 9.66 -17.33 9.46
CA SER A 372 9.27 -16.41 10.54
C SER A 372 7.82 -15.93 10.39
N ALA A 373 7.39 -15.61 9.16
CA ALA A 373 6.01 -15.19 8.89
C ALA A 373 4.97 -16.30 9.13
N THR A 374 5.41 -17.56 9.15
CA THR A 374 4.59 -18.78 9.30
C THR A 374 4.97 -19.58 10.54
N GLU A 375 5.62 -18.96 11.51
CA GLU A 375 5.92 -19.59 12.80
C GLU A 375 4.64 -20.07 13.49
N ALA A 376 4.74 -21.20 14.18
CA ALA A 376 3.58 -21.84 14.79
C ALA A 376 2.84 -20.91 15.75
N SER A 377 3.56 -20.15 16.56
CA SER A 377 3.03 -19.15 17.49
C SER A 377 2.25 -18.04 16.80
N GLU A 378 2.74 -17.57 15.64
CA GLU A 378 2.10 -16.52 14.85
C GLU A 378 0.82 -17.02 14.16
N ILE A 379 0.84 -18.23 13.57
CA ILE A 379 -0.35 -18.84 12.95
C ILE A 379 -1.43 -19.06 14.00
N ASP A 380 -1.08 -19.68 15.13
CA ASP A 380 -2.02 -19.94 16.22
C ASP A 380 -2.59 -18.62 16.76
N GLY A 381 -1.74 -17.60 16.95
CA GLY A 381 -2.16 -16.27 17.38
C GLY A 381 -3.11 -15.56 16.39
N ARG A 382 -2.90 -15.71 15.09
CA ARG A 382 -3.78 -15.14 14.05
C ARG A 382 -5.13 -15.84 14.01
N ILE A 383 -5.16 -17.17 14.08
CA ILE A 383 -6.41 -17.95 14.16
C ILE A 383 -7.17 -17.59 15.44
N ALA A 384 -6.48 -17.49 16.59
CA ALA A 384 -7.10 -17.09 17.84
C ALA A 384 -7.75 -15.70 17.75
N ARG A 385 -7.02 -14.72 17.23
CA ARG A 385 -7.55 -13.36 17.02
C ARG A 385 -8.74 -13.35 16.07
N ALA A 386 -8.71 -14.15 15.00
CA ALA A 386 -9.83 -14.28 14.07
C ALA A 386 -11.09 -14.82 14.74
N ILE A 387 -10.95 -15.86 15.59
CA ILE A 387 -12.06 -16.44 16.36
C ILE A 387 -12.59 -15.42 17.38
N ASP A 388 -11.72 -14.79 18.17
CA ASP A 388 -12.12 -13.79 19.17
C ASP A 388 -12.86 -12.61 18.53
N ALA A 389 -12.34 -12.09 17.42
CA ALA A 389 -12.95 -10.99 16.69
C ALA A 389 -14.31 -11.39 16.07
N ALA A 390 -14.41 -12.62 15.53
CA ALA A 390 -15.66 -13.14 15.00
C ALA A 390 -16.72 -13.29 16.09
N ILE A 391 -16.33 -13.80 17.26
CA ILE A 391 -17.22 -13.90 18.42
C ILE A 391 -17.66 -12.50 18.88
N ALA A 392 -16.74 -11.56 19.05
CA ALA A 392 -17.05 -10.21 19.50
C ALA A 392 -18.05 -9.49 18.56
N THR A 393 -17.86 -9.65 17.25
CA THR A 393 -18.72 -8.99 16.24
C THR A 393 -20.02 -9.77 16.02
N GLY A 394 -19.95 -11.11 15.99
CA GLY A 394 -21.10 -11.98 15.68
C GLY A 394 -22.11 -12.10 16.83
N THR A 395 -21.74 -11.62 18.03
CA THR A 395 -22.55 -11.77 19.25
C THR A 395 -23.14 -10.45 19.78
N THR A 396 -23.20 -9.43 18.99
CA THR A 396 -23.71 -8.10 19.40
C THR A 396 -25.18 -8.08 19.84
N ASP A 397 -26.00 -9.06 19.43
CA ASP A 397 -27.42 -9.17 19.83
C ASP A 397 -27.78 -10.61 20.24
N LEU A 398 -27.32 -11.02 21.41
CA LEU A 398 -27.58 -12.37 21.98
C LEU A 398 -28.83 -12.42 22.87
N ARG A 399 -29.77 -11.51 22.70
CA ARG A 399 -31.04 -11.57 23.46
C ARG A 399 -31.95 -12.66 22.88
N PRO A 400 -32.45 -13.57 23.74
CA PRO A 400 -33.39 -14.58 23.30
C PRO A 400 -34.68 -13.92 22.76
N PRO A 401 -35.29 -14.46 21.70
CA PRO A 401 -36.53 -13.95 21.17
C PRO A 401 -37.65 -13.97 22.21
N SER A 402 -38.45 -12.89 22.24
CA SER A 402 -39.59 -12.78 23.17
C SER A 402 -40.86 -12.38 22.41
N PRO A 403 -41.50 -13.29 21.64
CA PRO A 403 -42.67 -12.97 20.82
C PRO A 403 -43.92 -12.74 21.72
N TRP A 404 -44.83 -11.88 21.25
CA TRP A 404 -46.09 -11.58 21.89
C TRP A 404 -46.97 -12.85 22.11
N LEU A 405 -46.81 -13.86 21.25
CA LEU A 405 -47.52 -15.13 21.33
C LEU A 405 -47.31 -15.81 22.71
N TRP A 406 -46.12 -15.72 23.31
CA TRP A 406 -45.87 -16.28 24.63
C TRP A 406 -46.67 -15.59 25.73
N THR A 407 -46.86 -14.28 25.60
CA THR A 407 -47.73 -13.53 26.51
C THR A 407 -49.17 -13.97 26.36
N LEU A 408 -49.66 -14.16 25.11
CA LEU A 408 -51.00 -14.66 24.85
C LEU A 408 -51.21 -16.06 25.45
N ILE A 409 -50.29 -17.00 25.21
CA ILE A 409 -50.32 -18.34 25.80
C ILE A 409 -50.33 -18.24 27.33
N GLY A 410 -49.51 -17.38 27.91
CA GLY A 410 -49.47 -17.14 29.33
C GLY A 410 -50.81 -16.65 29.89
N THR A 411 -51.47 -15.68 29.24
CA THR A 411 -52.81 -15.20 29.62
C THR A 411 -53.84 -16.32 29.59
N LEU A 412 -53.82 -17.15 28.53
CA LEU A 412 -54.69 -18.34 28.44
C LEU A 412 -54.41 -19.34 29.57
N GLN A 413 -53.14 -19.55 29.94
CA GLN A 413 -52.74 -20.40 31.07
C GLN A 413 -53.26 -19.86 32.40
N TYR A 414 -53.32 -18.54 32.63
CA TYR A 414 -53.91 -17.94 33.81
C TYR A 414 -55.40 -18.20 33.83
N ILE A 415 -56.14 -18.09 32.72
CA ILE A 415 -57.55 -18.38 32.61
C ILE A 415 -57.82 -19.86 32.92
N VAL A 416 -57.04 -20.76 32.36
CA VAL A 416 -57.12 -22.19 32.61
C VAL A 416 -56.85 -22.47 34.11
N THR A 417 -55.85 -21.83 34.71
CA THR A 417 -55.54 -22.02 36.13
C THR A 417 -56.67 -21.51 37.03
N ALA A 418 -57.24 -20.35 36.72
CA ALA A 418 -58.43 -19.82 37.46
C ALA A 418 -59.62 -20.77 37.32
N GLY A 419 -59.85 -21.32 36.12
CA GLY A 419 -60.87 -22.34 35.89
C GLY A 419 -60.62 -23.63 36.67
N LEU A 420 -59.38 -24.08 36.76
CA LEU A 420 -59.00 -25.26 37.55
C LEU A 420 -59.25 -25.04 39.06
N VAL A 421 -58.88 -23.85 39.60
CA VAL A 421 -59.17 -23.49 41.02
C VAL A 421 -60.66 -23.44 41.26
N PHE A 422 -61.41 -22.78 40.39
CA PHE A 422 -62.87 -22.73 40.48
C PHE A 422 -63.50 -24.11 40.43
N THR A 423 -63.10 -24.95 39.49
CA THR A 423 -63.62 -26.35 39.37
C THR A 423 -63.22 -27.22 40.53
N GLY A 424 -62.02 -27.02 41.08
CA GLY A 424 -61.57 -27.70 42.31
C GLY A 424 -62.41 -27.35 43.55
N LEU A 425 -62.70 -26.04 43.74
CA LEU A 425 -63.58 -25.54 44.75
C LEU A 425 -65.01 -26.09 44.57
N TRP A 426 -65.51 -26.07 43.32
CA TRP A 426 -66.79 -26.66 43.01
C TRP A 426 -66.87 -28.13 43.35
N LEU A 427 -65.87 -28.97 42.97
CA LEU A 427 -65.80 -30.37 43.36
C LEU A 427 -65.73 -30.58 44.87
N ALA A 428 -64.98 -29.71 45.57
CA ALA A 428 -64.95 -29.76 47.03
C ALA A 428 -66.35 -29.48 47.65
N THR A 429 -67.10 -28.49 47.10
CA THR A 429 -68.45 -28.18 47.51
C THR A 429 -69.40 -29.35 47.24
N VAL A 430 -69.29 -29.98 46.08
CA VAL A 430 -70.06 -31.16 45.69
C VAL A 430 -69.79 -32.32 46.66
N PHE A 431 -68.54 -32.50 47.04
CA PHE A 431 -68.16 -33.54 47.98
C PHE A 431 -68.63 -33.32 49.43
N LEU A 432 -68.62 -32.04 49.90
CA LEU A 432 -68.98 -31.68 51.25
C LEU A 432 -70.50 -31.54 51.47
N ILE A 433 -71.25 -30.98 50.52
CA ILE A 433 -72.65 -30.55 50.68
C ILE A 433 -73.59 -31.46 49.86
N HIS A 434 -73.08 -32.25 48.90
CA HIS A 434 -73.85 -33.14 48.01
C HIS A 434 -74.97 -32.47 47.23
N PRO A 435 -74.78 -31.28 46.64
CA PRO A 435 -75.81 -30.68 45.85
C PRO A 435 -76.06 -31.48 44.57
N PRO A 436 -77.31 -31.39 43.97
CA PRO A 436 -77.58 -32.04 42.72
C PRO A 436 -76.68 -31.41 41.59
N VAL A 437 -75.88 -32.25 40.95
CA VAL A 437 -75.00 -31.81 39.84
C VAL A 437 -75.48 -32.39 38.55
N GLY A 438 -75.47 -31.55 37.46
CA GLY A 438 -75.72 -32.02 36.10
C GLY A 438 -74.66 -33.05 35.69
N SER A 439 -75.05 -34.01 34.89
CA SER A 439 -74.16 -34.99 34.28
C SER A 439 -74.11 -34.77 32.74
N VAL A 440 -72.94 -35.01 32.13
CA VAL A 440 -72.73 -35.05 30.72
C VAL A 440 -72.48 -36.47 30.25
N ASP A 441 -73.23 -36.98 29.32
CA ASP A 441 -72.99 -38.32 28.76
C ASP A 441 -71.72 -38.33 27.95
N VAL A 442 -70.68 -38.99 28.45
CA VAL A 442 -69.39 -39.13 27.73
C VAL A 442 -69.38 -40.50 27.04
N PRO A 443 -69.12 -40.54 25.71
CA PRO A 443 -69.03 -41.83 25.03
C PRO A 443 -68.02 -42.75 25.75
N LEU A 444 -68.39 -44.01 25.97
CA LEU A 444 -67.63 -45.07 26.72
C LEU A 444 -67.61 -44.99 28.26
N LEU A 445 -67.96 -43.86 28.88
CA LEU A 445 -67.90 -43.68 30.36
C LEU A 445 -69.28 -43.49 31.00
N GLY A 446 -70.33 -43.24 30.19
CA GLY A 446 -71.68 -42.95 30.66
C GLY A 446 -71.83 -41.58 31.30
N PRO A 447 -72.83 -41.32 32.15
CA PRO A 447 -73.08 -40.04 32.76
C PRO A 447 -71.97 -39.62 33.77
N VAL A 448 -71.14 -38.64 33.37
CA VAL A 448 -70.06 -38.13 34.19
C VAL A 448 -70.47 -36.77 34.78
N PRO A 449 -70.23 -36.49 36.08
CA PRO A 449 -70.50 -35.19 36.70
C PRO A 449 -69.82 -34.04 35.94
N THR A 450 -70.58 -32.96 35.61
CA THR A 450 -70.07 -31.80 34.81
C THR A 450 -68.77 -31.23 35.34
N PRO A 451 -68.55 -31.07 36.71
CA PRO A 451 -67.27 -30.52 37.22
C PRO A 451 -66.05 -31.41 36.90
N LEU A 452 -66.27 -32.75 36.80
CA LEU A 452 -65.19 -33.69 36.46
C LEU A 452 -64.80 -33.60 34.96
N VAL A 453 -65.79 -33.45 34.09
CA VAL A 453 -65.57 -33.24 32.70
C VAL A 453 -64.81 -31.90 32.45
N MET A 454 -65.25 -30.82 33.15
CA MET A 454 -64.64 -29.52 33.10
C MET A 454 -63.18 -29.54 33.60
N LEU A 455 -62.92 -30.24 34.70
CA LEU A 455 -61.55 -30.46 35.25
C LEU A 455 -60.67 -31.14 34.21
N SER A 456 -61.15 -32.23 33.61
CA SER A 456 -60.39 -32.97 32.59
C SER A 456 -60.10 -32.14 31.36
N ALA A 457 -61.09 -31.37 30.87
CA ALA A 457 -60.96 -30.47 29.72
C ALA A 457 -59.92 -29.35 29.99
N LEU A 458 -59.98 -28.73 31.17
CA LEU A 458 -59.03 -27.68 31.60
C LEU A 458 -57.61 -28.22 31.78
N LEU A 459 -57.43 -29.42 32.35
CA LEU A 459 -56.13 -30.08 32.42
C LEU A 459 -55.57 -30.37 31.05
N LEU A 460 -56.38 -30.88 30.12
CA LEU A 460 -55.99 -31.13 28.75
C LEU A 460 -55.61 -29.80 28.04
N ALA A 461 -56.41 -28.77 28.21
CA ALA A 461 -56.13 -27.45 27.61
C ALA A 461 -54.80 -26.86 28.15
N GLY A 462 -54.57 -26.94 29.46
CA GLY A 462 -53.31 -26.52 30.08
C GLY A 462 -52.11 -27.30 29.58
N TYR A 463 -52.27 -28.62 29.43
CA TYR A 463 -51.23 -29.47 28.86
C TYR A 463 -50.91 -29.11 27.40
N VAL A 464 -51.93 -28.94 26.58
CA VAL A 464 -51.77 -28.57 25.16
C VAL A 464 -51.06 -27.21 25.04
N LEU A 465 -51.49 -26.17 25.79
CA LEU A 465 -50.85 -24.85 25.80
C LEU A 465 -49.38 -24.94 26.22
N ALA A 466 -49.04 -25.73 27.24
CA ALA A 466 -47.65 -25.94 27.65
C ALA A 466 -46.83 -26.64 26.57
N ARG A 467 -47.41 -27.61 25.85
CA ARG A 467 -46.74 -28.31 24.75
C ARG A 467 -46.50 -27.37 23.53
N VAL A 468 -47.49 -26.54 23.21
CA VAL A 468 -47.38 -25.52 22.13
C VAL A 468 -46.30 -24.50 22.47
N LEU A 469 -46.27 -24.01 23.71
CA LEU A 469 -45.22 -23.11 24.19
C LEU A 469 -43.82 -23.74 24.06
N GLY A 470 -43.69 -24.98 24.54
CA GLY A 470 -42.40 -25.69 24.49
C GLY A 470 -41.91 -25.95 23.06
N PHE A 471 -42.86 -26.27 22.14
CA PHE A 471 -42.57 -26.51 20.73
C PHE A 471 -42.17 -25.19 20.04
N ASP A 472 -42.94 -24.10 20.21
CA ASP A 472 -42.64 -22.81 19.62
C ASP A 472 -41.32 -22.22 20.13
N ALA A 473 -41.06 -22.31 21.44
CA ALA A 473 -39.79 -21.89 22.03
C ALA A 473 -38.61 -22.68 21.47
N GLY A 474 -38.75 -24.00 21.30
CA GLY A 474 -37.72 -24.83 20.68
C GLY A 474 -37.46 -24.48 19.21
N ARG A 475 -38.53 -24.26 18.44
CA ARG A 475 -38.41 -23.86 17.03
C ARG A 475 -37.74 -22.50 16.88
N ARG A 476 -38.14 -21.51 17.66
CA ARG A 476 -37.53 -20.15 17.65
C ARG A 476 -36.09 -20.17 18.15
N GLY A 477 -35.79 -21.03 19.14
CA GLY A 477 -34.43 -21.21 19.61
C GLY A 477 -33.49 -21.74 18.53
N ARG A 478 -33.94 -22.73 17.73
CA ARG A 478 -33.18 -23.21 16.56
C ARG A 478 -33.01 -22.13 15.52
N ALA A 479 -34.08 -21.42 15.15
CA ALA A 479 -34.01 -20.35 14.18
C ALA A 479 -33.09 -19.20 14.64
N TRP A 480 -33.02 -18.93 15.94
CA TRP A 480 -32.10 -17.97 16.53
C TRP A 480 -30.65 -18.47 16.50
N ALA A 481 -30.39 -19.71 16.88
CA ALA A 481 -29.09 -20.36 16.76
C ALA A 481 -28.56 -20.36 15.33
N ASP A 482 -29.43 -20.64 14.35
CA ASP A 482 -29.08 -20.61 12.92
C ASP A 482 -28.67 -19.19 12.45
N ARG A 483 -29.30 -18.14 12.98
CA ARG A 483 -28.89 -16.76 12.68
C ARG A 483 -27.51 -16.45 13.26
N ILE A 484 -27.29 -16.79 14.53
CA ILE A 484 -25.97 -16.62 15.19
C ILE A 484 -24.92 -17.41 14.41
N ARG A 485 -25.19 -18.66 14.08
CA ARG A 485 -24.27 -19.51 13.32
C ARG A 485 -23.90 -18.88 11.99
N ARG A 486 -24.88 -18.42 11.19
CA ARG A 486 -24.60 -17.77 9.90
C ARG A 486 -23.79 -16.49 10.01
N ASN A 487 -24.07 -15.67 11.02
CA ASN A 487 -23.33 -14.44 11.26
C ASN A 487 -21.89 -14.73 11.70
N LEU A 488 -21.73 -15.65 12.64
CA LEU A 488 -20.42 -16.06 13.14
C LEU A 488 -19.59 -16.74 12.05
N SER A 489 -20.20 -17.61 11.22
CA SER A 489 -19.50 -18.25 10.10
C SER A 489 -18.98 -17.24 9.09
N ARG A 490 -19.83 -16.31 8.66
CA ARG A 490 -19.41 -15.27 7.69
C ARG A 490 -18.29 -14.38 8.23
N GLU A 491 -18.38 -13.99 9.50
CA GLU A 491 -17.36 -13.14 10.11
C GLU A 491 -16.05 -13.92 10.34
N LEU A 492 -16.13 -15.17 10.77
CA LEU A 492 -14.97 -16.03 10.97
C LEU A 492 -14.26 -16.31 9.63
N GLU A 493 -15.00 -16.66 8.58
CA GLU A 493 -14.43 -16.85 7.23
C GLU A 493 -13.73 -15.59 6.74
N ARG A 494 -14.34 -14.41 6.92
CA ARG A 494 -13.74 -13.13 6.56
C ARG A 494 -12.42 -12.89 7.29
N ARG A 495 -12.38 -13.14 8.60
CA ARG A 495 -11.20 -12.93 9.46
C ARG A 495 -10.11 -13.97 9.24
N LEU A 496 -10.49 -15.20 8.93
CA LEU A 496 -9.51 -16.25 8.60
C LEU A 496 -8.75 -15.96 7.30
N GLY A 497 -9.31 -15.19 6.39
CA GLY A 497 -8.60 -14.70 5.20
C GLY A 497 -7.29 -13.99 5.55
N ASP A 498 -7.27 -13.24 6.64
CA ASP A 498 -6.08 -12.51 7.11
C ASP A 498 -4.94 -13.44 7.59
N VAL A 499 -5.23 -14.69 7.89
CA VAL A 499 -4.23 -15.68 8.30
C VAL A 499 -3.26 -16.00 7.14
N PHE A 500 -3.75 -15.92 5.90
CA PHE A 500 -2.96 -16.13 4.68
C PHE A 500 -2.25 -14.86 4.17
N ALA A 501 -2.51 -13.70 4.78
CA ALA A 501 -1.93 -12.43 4.35
C ALA A 501 -0.40 -12.43 4.23
N PRO A 502 0.40 -13.08 5.12
CA PRO A 502 1.85 -13.12 4.97
C PRO A 502 2.30 -13.86 3.71
N LEU A 503 1.66 -14.98 3.37
CA LEU A 503 1.99 -15.74 2.16
C LEU A 503 1.62 -14.93 0.91
N ALA A 504 0.45 -14.28 0.92
CA ALA A 504 0.03 -13.39 -0.16
C ALA A 504 0.98 -12.19 -0.34
N ALA A 505 1.50 -11.62 0.75
CA ALA A 505 2.48 -10.53 0.70
C ALA A 505 3.81 -10.98 0.07
N ILE A 506 4.28 -12.19 0.36
CA ILE A 506 5.47 -12.78 -0.24
C ILE A 506 5.26 -13.00 -1.74
N ASP A 507 4.13 -13.58 -2.16
CA ASP A 507 3.80 -13.77 -3.57
C ASP A 507 3.68 -12.43 -4.32
N ALA A 508 3.08 -11.41 -3.70
CA ALA A 508 3.00 -10.07 -4.27
C ALA A 508 4.38 -9.42 -4.42
N ALA A 509 5.29 -9.61 -3.45
CA ALA A 509 6.67 -9.11 -3.54
C ALA A 509 7.45 -9.82 -4.66
N ARG A 510 7.30 -11.15 -4.80
CA ARG A 510 7.90 -11.93 -5.90
C ARG A 510 7.41 -11.45 -7.27
N ALA A 511 6.11 -11.22 -7.42
CA ALA A 511 5.52 -10.73 -8.65
C ALA A 511 6.02 -9.31 -8.99
N ARG A 512 6.11 -8.41 -8.01
CA ARG A 512 6.67 -7.05 -8.20
C ARG A 512 8.12 -7.09 -8.64
N LEU A 513 8.95 -7.92 -7.99
CA LEU A 513 10.36 -8.07 -8.36
C LEU A 513 10.52 -8.59 -9.79
N PHE A 514 9.73 -9.60 -10.18
CA PHE A 514 9.72 -10.14 -11.54
C PHE A 514 9.35 -9.06 -12.56
N THR A 515 8.27 -8.31 -12.30
CA THR A 515 7.80 -7.25 -13.20
C THR A 515 8.86 -6.17 -13.34
N ALA A 516 9.41 -5.67 -12.24
CA ALA A 516 10.45 -4.65 -12.25
C ALA A 516 11.71 -5.11 -13.01
N ALA A 517 12.18 -6.34 -12.74
CA ALA A 517 13.35 -6.90 -13.43
C ALA A 517 13.11 -7.08 -14.94
N ARG A 518 11.91 -7.54 -15.34
CA ARG A 518 11.52 -7.70 -16.74
C ARG A 518 11.40 -6.36 -17.46
N ASP A 519 10.82 -5.38 -16.80
CA ASP A 519 10.65 -4.04 -17.37
C ASP A 519 12.01 -3.35 -17.53
N ILE A 520 12.94 -3.51 -16.57
CA ILE A 520 14.34 -3.07 -16.72
C ILE A 520 14.99 -3.76 -17.92
N GLU A 521 14.84 -5.06 -18.10
CA GLU A 521 15.43 -5.76 -19.25
C GLU A 521 14.89 -5.28 -20.60
N LYS A 522 13.60 -4.94 -20.64
CA LYS A 522 12.93 -4.47 -21.85
C LYS A 522 13.24 -3.00 -22.14
N GLU A 523 13.18 -2.16 -21.12
CA GLU A 523 13.15 -0.70 -21.28
C GLU A 523 14.55 -0.08 -21.19
N CYS A 524 15.47 -0.73 -20.46
CA CYS A 524 16.85 -0.26 -20.32
C CYS A 524 17.82 -0.95 -21.30
N ARG A 525 17.32 -1.60 -22.36
CA ARG A 525 18.15 -1.92 -23.53
C ARG A 525 18.40 -0.57 -24.21
N GLY A 526 19.68 -0.12 -24.17
CA GLY A 526 20.07 1.00 -25.02
C GLY A 526 19.69 0.70 -26.47
N ASP A 527 19.33 1.71 -27.23
CA ASP A 527 19.23 1.61 -28.69
C ASP A 527 20.58 1.06 -29.18
N GLU A 528 20.63 -0.26 -29.45
CA GLU A 528 21.70 -0.89 -30.20
C GLU A 528 21.60 -0.49 -31.66
#